data_7c0973aa302ff1e1ff044fc237c0acb1
#
_entry.id   7c0973aa302ff1e1ff044fc237c0acb1
#
_cell.length_a   1.000
_cell.length_b   1.000
_cell.length_c   1.000
_cell.angle_alpha   90.00
_cell.angle_beta   90.00
_cell.angle_gamma   90.00
#
_symmetry.space_group_name_H-M   'P 1'
#
loop_
_entity.id
_entity.type
_entity.pdbx_description
1 polymer ?
#
loop_
_entity_poly.entity_id
_entity_poly.type
_entity_poly.pdbx_seq_one_letter_code
_entity_poly.pdbx_strand_id
1 'polypeptide(L)'
;IARFGGDPTLKRQDIRNMVATLKKAGVQRIEGNVLIDTSVFASHDKAPGWPWNDLTQCFSAPPAAAIVDRNCFSVSLYSAQKPGDVAFIRVASYYPVTMFSQVRTLARGSSEAQYCELDVVPGDLNRYTLTGCLPQRSEPLPLAFAIQDGASYAGAILKAELAQAGIT
;
A
#
# COMPACT_ATOMS: atom_id res chain seq x y z
N ILE A 1 -19.70 -8.50 9.75
CA ILE A 1 -19.58 -7.57 8.60
C ILE A 1 -18.95 -6.28 9.10
N ALA A 2 -17.87 -5.83 8.46
CA ALA A 2 -17.27 -4.52 8.65
C ALA A 2 -17.67 -3.62 7.46
N ARG A 3 -18.53 -2.64 7.71
CA ARG A 3 -19.01 -1.72 6.68
C ARG A 3 -18.21 -0.42 6.71
N PHE A 4 -17.72 -0.01 5.55
CA PHE A 4 -16.98 1.22 5.35
C PHE A 4 -17.83 2.24 4.60
N GLY A 5 -17.72 3.52 5.01
CA GLY A 5 -18.55 4.61 4.47
C GLY A 5 -17.80 5.66 3.64
N GLY A 6 -16.53 5.43 3.30
CA GLY A 6 -15.73 6.37 2.52
C GLY A 6 -15.14 7.51 3.35
N ASP A 7 -14.92 7.32 4.65
CA ASP A 7 -14.27 8.32 5.50
C ASP A 7 -12.77 8.42 5.17
N PRO A 8 -12.29 9.54 4.57
CA PRO A 8 -10.88 9.70 4.21
C PRO A 8 -9.97 9.97 5.41
N THR A 9 -10.56 10.21 6.59
CA THR A 9 -9.80 10.49 7.83
C THR A 9 -9.53 9.24 8.67
N LEU A 10 -10.16 8.10 8.31
CA LEU A 10 -10.01 6.83 9.03
C LEU A 10 -8.55 6.36 9.00
N LYS A 11 -8.03 6.06 10.16
CA LYS A 11 -6.66 5.57 10.36
C LYS A 11 -6.67 4.13 10.87
N ARG A 12 -5.58 3.43 10.68
CA ARG A 12 -5.36 2.12 11.29
C ARG A 12 -5.59 2.15 12.81
N GLN A 13 -5.21 3.25 13.48
CA GLN A 13 -5.43 3.41 14.92
C GLN A 13 -6.91 3.35 15.30
N ASP A 14 -7.80 3.85 14.45
CA ASP A 14 -9.24 3.82 14.70
C ASP A 14 -9.78 2.40 14.58
N ILE A 15 -9.28 1.61 13.62
CA ILE A 15 -9.58 0.17 13.52
C ILE A 15 -9.12 -0.56 14.79
N ARG A 16 -7.91 -0.27 15.27
CA ARG A 16 -7.39 -0.81 16.53
C ARG A 16 -8.29 -0.48 17.72
N ASN A 17 -8.75 0.76 17.81
CA ASN A 17 -9.66 1.21 18.88
C ASN A 17 -11.01 0.49 18.80
N MET A 18 -11.54 0.28 17.59
CA MET A 18 -12.75 -0.52 17.38
C MET A 18 -12.56 -1.98 17.87
N VAL A 19 -11.46 -2.60 17.49
CA VAL A 19 -11.12 -3.97 17.91
C VAL A 19 -10.97 -4.06 19.44
N ALA A 20 -10.32 -3.06 20.05
CA ALA A 20 -10.21 -2.97 21.51
C ALA A 20 -11.59 -2.87 22.20
N THR A 21 -12.55 -2.18 21.58
CA THR A 21 -13.93 -2.11 22.07
C THR A 21 -14.63 -3.47 21.99
N LEU A 22 -14.45 -4.22 20.89
CA LEU A 22 -14.95 -5.60 20.78
C LEU A 22 -14.37 -6.50 21.88
N LYS A 23 -13.06 -6.38 22.11
CA LYS A 23 -12.40 -7.16 23.19
C LYS A 23 -12.96 -6.82 24.57
N LYS A 24 -13.18 -5.54 24.87
CA LYS A 24 -13.79 -5.10 26.13
C LYS A 24 -15.23 -5.58 26.28
N ALA A 25 -15.96 -5.73 25.17
CA ALA A 25 -17.32 -6.29 25.16
C ALA A 25 -17.34 -7.83 25.31
N GLY A 26 -16.18 -8.46 25.51
CA GLY A 26 -16.06 -9.90 25.74
C GLY A 26 -15.93 -10.77 24.49
N VAL A 27 -15.79 -10.15 23.31
CA VAL A 27 -15.56 -10.93 22.07
C VAL A 27 -14.16 -11.54 22.11
N GLN A 28 -14.10 -12.86 22.08
CA GLN A 28 -12.85 -13.64 22.10
C GLN A 28 -12.61 -14.39 20.78
N ARG A 29 -13.67 -14.64 20.03
CA ARG A 29 -13.64 -15.42 18.80
C ARG A 29 -14.70 -14.93 17.82
N ILE A 30 -14.37 -14.97 16.53
CA ILE A 30 -15.29 -14.71 15.42
C ILE A 30 -15.41 -16.01 14.63
N GLU A 31 -16.59 -16.62 14.64
CA GLU A 31 -16.84 -17.81 13.84
C GLU A 31 -17.30 -17.44 12.44
N GLY A 32 -16.61 -17.98 11.43
CA GLY A 32 -16.90 -17.71 10.02
C GLY A 32 -16.05 -16.58 9.42
N ASN A 33 -16.57 -15.92 8.38
CA ASN A 33 -15.85 -14.94 7.59
C ASN A 33 -16.07 -13.51 8.10
N VAL A 34 -15.03 -12.70 8.06
CA VAL A 34 -15.13 -11.26 8.19
C VAL A 34 -15.33 -10.65 6.80
N LEU A 35 -16.53 -10.15 6.54
CA LEU A 35 -16.88 -9.51 5.27
C LEU A 35 -16.60 -8.01 5.34
N ILE A 36 -15.90 -7.48 4.33
CA ILE A 36 -15.69 -6.04 4.15
C ILE A 36 -16.77 -5.54 3.20
N ASP A 37 -17.72 -4.77 3.75
CA ASP A 37 -18.82 -4.19 2.97
C ASP A 37 -18.43 -2.78 2.49
N THR A 38 -18.30 -2.66 1.17
CA THR A 38 -18.00 -1.43 0.44
C THR A 38 -19.13 -0.99 -0.48
N SER A 39 -20.32 -1.55 -0.32
CA SER A 39 -21.46 -1.39 -1.22
C SER A 39 -22.03 0.03 -1.31
N VAL A 40 -21.57 0.93 -0.43
CA VAL A 40 -21.94 2.36 -0.44
C VAL A 40 -21.44 3.08 -1.71
N PHE A 41 -20.35 2.59 -2.30
CA PHE A 41 -19.78 3.14 -3.52
C PHE A 41 -19.95 2.14 -4.66
N ALA A 42 -20.62 2.56 -5.71
CA ALA A 42 -20.69 1.87 -6.98
C ALA A 42 -20.15 2.83 -8.04
N SER A 43 -18.85 2.78 -8.35
CA SER A 43 -18.28 3.76 -9.25
C SER A 43 -17.01 3.29 -9.95
N HIS A 44 -16.53 4.14 -10.84
CA HIS A 44 -15.27 3.98 -11.53
C HIS A 44 -14.10 4.05 -10.54
N ASP A 45 -13.16 3.13 -10.67
CA ASP A 45 -11.97 3.05 -9.82
C ASP A 45 -10.96 4.17 -10.10
N LYS A 46 -11.08 4.86 -11.22
CA LYS A 46 -10.18 5.92 -11.64
C LYS A 46 -10.96 7.11 -12.21
N ALA A 47 -10.50 8.31 -11.90
CA ALA A 47 -11.05 9.52 -12.52
C ALA A 47 -10.69 9.56 -14.01
N PRO A 48 -11.65 9.92 -14.89
CA PRO A 48 -11.36 10.11 -16.30
C PRO A 48 -10.28 11.18 -16.53
N GLY A 49 -9.38 10.92 -17.47
CA GLY A 49 -8.36 11.88 -17.87
C GLY A 49 -7.07 11.88 -17.07
N TRP A 50 -6.92 11.00 -16.08
CA TRP A 50 -5.63 10.84 -15.42
C TRP A 50 -4.62 10.13 -16.33
N PRO A 51 -3.38 10.65 -16.44
CA PRO A 51 -2.31 9.98 -17.16
C PRO A 51 -2.01 8.61 -16.58
N TRP A 52 -1.60 7.68 -17.43
CA TRP A 52 -1.32 6.31 -17.02
C TRP A 52 -0.27 6.21 -15.91
N ASN A 53 0.78 7.01 -15.99
CA ASN A 53 1.88 7.05 -15.01
C ASN A 53 1.48 7.66 -13.66
N ASP A 54 0.33 8.34 -13.59
CA ASP A 54 -0.17 8.90 -12.33
C ASP A 54 -1.03 7.91 -11.54
N LEU A 55 -1.53 6.84 -12.17
CA LEU A 55 -2.52 5.94 -11.58
C LEU A 55 -2.05 5.17 -10.34
N THR A 56 -0.75 5.16 -10.07
CA THR A 56 -0.14 4.50 -8.91
C THR A 56 0.33 5.49 -7.84
N GLN A 57 0.20 6.79 -8.09
CA GLN A 57 0.57 7.81 -7.13
C GLN A 57 -0.47 7.95 -6.02
N CYS A 58 -0.05 8.37 -4.81
CA CYS A 58 -0.97 8.50 -3.67
C CYS A 58 -2.17 9.41 -3.92
N PHE A 59 -2.00 10.47 -4.72
CA PHE A 59 -3.10 11.39 -5.04
C PHE A 59 -4.15 10.77 -5.97
N SER A 60 -3.80 9.69 -6.66
CA SER A 60 -4.68 8.96 -7.57
C SER A 60 -5.20 7.65 -6.98
N ALA A 61 -5.17 7.51 -5.65
CA ALA A 61 -5.78 6.36 -5.01
C ALA A 61 -7.24 6.20 -5.46
N PRO A 62 -7.69 4.98 -5.82
CA PRO A 62 -9.04 4.74 -6.28
C PRO A 62 -10.08 5.25 -5.27
N PRO A 63 -11.13 5.97 -5.70
CA PRO A 63 -12.27 6.26 -4.86
C PRO A 63 -12.87 4.96 -4.33
N ALA A 64 -12.95 4.81 -3.03
CA ALA A 64 -13.40 3.57 -2.41
C ALA A 64 -14.19 3.86 -1.13
N ALA A 65 -15.10 2.97 -0.75
CA ALA A 65 -15.74 3.03 0.55
C ALA A 65 -14.77 2.68 1.68
N ALA A 66 -13.86 1.71 1.44
CA ALA A 66 -12.82 1.35 2.39
C ALA A 66 -11.56 2.21 2.16
N ILE A 67 -11.43 3.26 2.96
CA ILE A 67 -10.25 4.13 2.98
C ILE A 67 -9.61 3.99 4.36
N VAL A 68 -8.32 3.60 4.40
CA VAL A 68 -7.53 3.55 5.63
C VAL A 68 -6.19 4.24 5.36
N ASP A 69 -5.78 5.17 6.21
CA ASP A 69 -4.57 5.97 6.03
C ASP A 69 -4.49 6.60 4.63
N ARG A 70 -5.64 7.12 4.13
CA ARG A 70 -5.82 7.73 2.80
C ARG A 70 -5.54 6.77 1.64
N ASN A 71 -5.56 5.46 1.87
CA ASN A 71 -5.18 4.44 0.89
C ASN A 71 -3.83 4.73 0.21
N CYS A 72 -2.85 5.14 1.02
CA CYS A 72 -1.49 5.47 0.59
C CYS A 72 -0.47 4.80 1.50
N PHE A 73 0.59 4.24 0.94
CA PHE A 73 1.69 3.64 1.69
C PHE A 73 3.04 4.15 1.21
N SER A 74 4.02 4.17 2.12
CA SER A 74 5.36 4.66 1.85
C SER A 74 6.38 3.54 1.89
N VAL A 75 7.39 3.66 1.03
CA VAL A 75 8.51 2.73 0.94
C VAL A 75 9.83 3.49 0.83
N SER A 76 10.93 2.80 1.10
CA SER A 76 12.28 3.30 0.88
C SER A 76 12.99 2.41 -0.13
N LEU A 77 13.48 3.00 -1.21
CA LEU A 77 14.26 2.31 -2.24
C LEU A 77 15.74 2.62 -2.05
N TYR A 78 16.54 1.58 -1.89
CA TYR A 78 17.98 1.65 -1.67
C TYR A 78 18.72 1.19 -2.92
N SER A 79 19.66 2.00 -3.41
CA SER A 79 20.55 1.55 -4.48
C SER A 79 21.48 0.44 -3.98
N ALA A 80 21.79 -0.50 -4.87
CA ALA A 80 22.80 -1.52 -4.58
C ALA A 80 24.23 -0.89 -4.52
N GLN A 81 25.16 -1.63 -3.93
CA GLN A 81 26.56 -1.18 -3.86
C GLN A 81 27.24 -1.22 -5.24
N LYS A 82 26.87 -2.17 -6.09
CA LYS A 82 27.45 -2.31 -7.42
C LYS A 82 26.43 -1.82 -8.48
N PRO A 83 26.89 -1.02 -9.45
CA PRO A 83 26.09 -0.76 -10.65
C PRO A 83 25.75 -2.06 -11.36
N GLY A 84 24.52 -2.16 -11.87
CA GLY A 84 23.97 -3.36 -12.52
C GLY A 84 23.16 -4.24 -11.58
N ASP A 85 23.43 -4.23 -10.28
CA ASP A 85 22.68 -4.99 -9.28
C ASP A 85 21.30 -4.39 -9.04
N VAL A 86 20.38 -5.23 -8.57
CA VAL A 86 19.00 -4.81 -8.29
C VAL A 86 18.96 -4.00 -6.98
N ALA A 87 18.34 -2.84 -7.04
CA ALA A 87 18.02 -2.03 -5.88
C ALA A 87 16.99 -2.73 -5.00
N PHE A 88 17.07 -2.57 -3.67
CA PHE A 88 16.12 -3.22 -2.77
C PHE A 88 15.13 -2.25 -2.15
N ILE A 89 13.91 -2.74 -1.90
CA ILE A 89 12.83 -1.97 -1.30
C ILE A 89 12.64 -2.39 0.14
N ARG A 90 12.46 -1.41 1.02
CA ARG A 90 11.99 -1.62 2.39
C ARG A 90 10.57 -1.06 2.52
N VAL A 91 9.66 -1.94 2.89
CA VAL A 91 8.29 -1.60 3.26
C VAL A 91 8.14 -1.82 4.75
N ALA A 92 7.49 -0.89 5.44
CA ALA A 92 7.21 -1.10 6.86
C ALA A 92 6.24 -2.26 7.06
N SER A 93 6.51 -3.12 8.03
CA SER A 93 5.77 -4.38 8.25
C SER A 93 4.28 -4.20 8.58
N TYR A 94 3.89 -3.00 8.97
CA TYR A 94 2.48 -2.70 9.25
C TYR A 94 1.65 -2.41 7.99
N TYR A 95 2.27 -2.23 6.82
CA TYR A 95 1.54 -2.13 5.56
C TYR A 95 1.28 -3.54 4.98
N PRO A 96 0.03 -3.98 4.85
CA PRO A 96 -0.29 -5.26 4.23
C PRO A 96 -0.21 -5.17 2.70
N VAL A 97 0.97 -4.90 2.20
CA VAL A 97 1.29 -4.81 0.77
C VAL A 97 2.52 -5.66 0.48
N THR A 98 2.67 -6.10 -0.76
CA THR A 98 3.86 -6.82 -1.22
C THR A 98 4.53 -6.01 -2.32
N MET A 99 5.82 -5.73 -2.17
CA MET A 99 6.61 -5.02 -3.16
C MET A 99 7.76 -5.87 -3.67
N PHE A 100 7.93 -5.91 -4.99
CA PHE A 100 9.08 -6.51 -5.66
C PHE A 100 9.89 -5.42 -6.35
N SER A 101 11.22 -5.54 -6.34
CA SER A 101 12.11 -4.64 -7.07
C SER A 101 12.73 -5.35 -8.25
N GLN A 102 12.64 -4.72 -9.41
CA GLN A 102 13.40 -5.02 -10.61
C GLN A 102 14.22 -3.80 -11.04
N VAL A 103 14.36 -2.83 -10.15
CA VAL A 103 15.08 -1.57 -10.41
C VAL A 103 16.58 -1.83 -10.50
N ARG A 104 17.20 -1.45 -11.61
CA ARG A 104 18.65 -1.57 -11.80
C ARG A 104 19.37 -0.37 -11.18
N THR A 105 20.38 -0.63 -10.39
CA THR A 105 21.26 0.42 -9.90
C THR A 105 22.22 0.85 -11.01
N LEU A 106 22.30 2.15 -11.28
CA LEU A 106 23.24 2.73 -12.23
C LEU A 106 24.41 3.39 -11.52
N ALA A 107 25.55 3.46 -12.18
CA ALA A 107 26.68 4.25 -11.68
C ALA A 107 26.29 5.73 -11.56
N ARG A 108 26.71 6.37 -10.49
CA ARG A 108 26.44 7.79 -10.28
C ARG A 108 27.09 8.63 -11.38
N GLY A 109 26.29 9.48 -12.03
CA GLY A 109 26.80 10.36 -13.10
C GLY A 109 27.04 9.66 -14.43
N SER A 110 26.62 8.39 -14.60
CA SER A 110 26.67 7.76 -15.92
C SER A 110 25.70 8.44 -16.90
N SER A 111 25.98 8.33 -18.21
CA SER A 111 25.10 8.89 -19.25
C SER A 111 23.70 8.30 -19.21
N GLU A 112 23.57 7.01 -18.84
CA GLU A 112 22.29 6.32 -18.69
C GLU A 112 21.46 6.91 -17.55
N ALA A 113 22.09 7.47 -16.51
CA ALA A 113 21.40 8.05 -15.37
C ALA A 113 20.54 9.30 -15.75
N GLN A 114 20.80 9.93 -16.86
CA GLN A 114 20.03 11.08 -17.35
C GLN A 114 18.64 10.68 -17.86
N TYR A 115 18.48 9.44 -18.28
CA TYR A 115 17.22 8.89 -18.82
C TYR A 115 16.60 7.84 -17.87
N CYS A 116 17.04 7.88 -16.62
CA CYS A 116 16.62 6.92 -15.62
C CYS A 116 15.25 7.29 -15.06
N GLU A 117 14.27 6.46 -15.31
CA GLU A 117 12.92 6.59 -14.79
C GLU A 117 12.56 5.38 -13.91
N LEU A 118 11.66 5.60 -12.97
CA LEU A 118 11.06 4.57 -12.16
C LEU A 118 9.59 4.44 -12.55
N ASP A 119 9.16 3.20 -12.68
CA ASP A 119 7.76 2.88 -12.90
C ASP A 119 7.30 1.81 -11.91
N VAL A 120 6.04 1.86 -11.52
CA VAL A 120 5.42 0.88 -10.62
C VAL A 120 4.22 0.24 -11.29
N VAL A 121 4.26 -1.07 -11.38
CA VAL A 121 3.21 -1.90 -11.95
C VAL A 121 2.39 -2.50 -10.81
N PRO A 122 1.13 -2.10 -10.65
CA PRO A 122 0.24 -2.72 -9.68
C PRO A 122 -0.26 -4.08 -10.18
N GLY A 123 -0.38 -5.01 -9.26
CA GLY A 123 -1.01 -6.31 -9.46
C GLY A 123 -2.12 -6.54 -8.45
N ASP A 124 -2.70 -7.73 -8.47
CA ASP A 124 -3.79 -8.11 -7.57
C ASP A 124 -3.36 -8.08 -6.09
N LEU A 125 -4.34 -7.89 -5.21
CA LEU A 125 -4.17 -7.95 -3.75
C LEU A 125 -3.07 -7.02 -3.23
N ASN A 126 -2.97 -5.83 -3.78
CA ASN A 126 -1.97 -4.82 -3.42
C ASN A 126 -0.51 -5.33 -3.50
N ARG A 127 -0.23 -6.10 -4.54
CA ARG A 127 1.13 -6.46 -4.97
C ARG A 127 1.62 -5.44 -5.98
N TYR A 128 2.90 -5.09 -5.88
CA TYR A 128 3.50 -4.08 -6.77
C TYR A 128 4.88 -4.55 -7.23
N THR A 129 5.21 -4.25 -8.47
CA THR A 129 6.56 -4.42 -9.00
C THR A 129 7.11 -3.05 -9.39
N LEU A 130 8.20 -2.64 -8.77
CA LEU A 130 8.91 -1.42 -9.13
C LEU A 130 9.99 -1.77 -10.15
N THR A 131 9.98 -1.08 -11.28
CA THR A 131 10.88 -1.29 -12.43
C THR A 131 11.66 -0.02 -12.75
N GLY A 132 12.56 -0.12 -13.72
CA GLY A 132 13.37 1.01 -14.17
C GLY A 132 14.76 1.05 -13.55
N CYS A 133 15.22 2.21 -13.18
CA CYS A 133 16.58 2.37 -12.67
C CYS A 133 16.69 3.39 -11.54
N LEU A 134 17.80 3.29 -10.77
CA LEU A 134 18.15 4.20 -9.69
C LEU A 134 19.66 4.47 -9.73
N PRO A 135 20.10 5.71 -9.95
CA PRO A 135 21.51 6.05 -9.78
C PRO A 135 21.96 5.83 -8.34
N GLN A 136 23.19 5.35 -8.16
CA GLN A 136 23.77 5.15 -6.83
C GLN A 136 23.63 6.39 -5.97
N ARG A 137 23.20 6.20 -4.74
CA ARG A 137 23.00 7.26 -3.75
C ARG A 137 23.27 6.75 -2.34
N SER A 138 23.67 7.66 -1.44
CA SER A 138 23.93 7.36 -0.04
C SER A 138 22.67 7.16 0.77
N GLU A 139 21.64 7.98 0.49
CA GLU A 139 20.38 7.95 1.21
C GLU A 139 19.30 7.20 0.39
N PRO A 140 18.38 6.50 1.03
CA PRO A 140 17.28 5.87 0.34
C PRO A 140 16.39 6.90 -0.37
N LEU A 141 15.81 6.51 -1.51
CA LEU A 141 14.78 7.29 -2.17
C LEU A 141 13.43 7.00 -1.51
N PRO A 142 12.80 8.01 -0.87
CA PRO A 142 11.46 7.85 -0.34
C PRO A 142 10.45 7.85 -1.51
N LEU A 143 9.57 6.86 -1.53
CA LEU A 143 8.50 6.74 -2.51
C LEU A 143 7.17 6.50 -1.78
N ALA A 144 6.07 6.89 -2.41
CA ALA A 144 4.75 6.67 -1.88
C ALA A 144 3.78 6.28 -2.99
N PHE A 145 2.97 5.24 -2.76
CA PHE A 145 2.09 4.65 -3.76
C PHE A 145 0.66 4.50 -3.24
N ALA A 146 -0.28 4.56 -4.18
CA ALA A 146 -1.69 4.33 -3.90
C ALA A 146 -1.98 2.85 -3.66
N ILE A 147 -2.81 2.57 -2.67
CA ILE A 147 -3.48 1.28 -2.50
C ILE A 147 -4.52 1.15 -3.62
N GLN A 148 -4.41 0.08 -4.42
CA GLN A 148 -5.32 -0.15 -5.55
C GLN A 148 -6.59 -0.88 -5.13
N ASP A 149 -6.49 -1.77 -4.14
CA ASP A 149 -7.62 -2.50 -3.57
C ASP A 149 -7.78 -2.12 -2.08
N GLY A 150 -8.58 -1.09 -1.84
CA GLY A 150 -8.85 -0.58 -0.49
C GLY A 150 -9.61 -1.59 0.39
N ALA A 151 -10.47 -2.43 -0.19
CA ALA A 151 -11.21 -3.43 0.55
C ALA A 151 -10.30 -4.54 1.09
N SER A 152 -9.43 -5.11 0.24
CA SER A 152 -8.43 -6.08 0.66
C SER A 152 -7.46 -5.49 1.68
N TYR A 153 -7.04 -4.23 1.49
CA TYR A 153 -6.15 -3.52 2.40
C TYR A 153 -6.77 -3.35 3.79
N ALA A 154 -8.00 -2.82 3.86
CA ALA A 154 -8.73 -2.64 5.11
C ALA A 154 -9.01 -3.97 5.81
N GLY A 155 -9.36 -5.01 5.04
CA GLY A 155 -9.58 -6.36 5.55
C GLY A 155 -8.32 -6.97 6.17
N ALA A 156 -7.17 -6.80 5.52
CA ALA A 156 -5.89 -7.27 6.05
C ALA A 156 -5.47 -6.54 7.33
N ILE A 157 -5.69 -5.22 7.40
CA ILE A 157 -5.47 -4.44 8.62
C ILE A 157 -6.38 -4.93 9.74
N LEU A 158 -7.69 -5.05 9.49
CA LEU A 158 -8.65 -5.52 10.49
C LEU A 158 -8.27 -6.91 11.01
N LYS A 159 -7.91 -7.84 10.13
CA LYS A 159 -7.45 -9.18 10.51
C LYS A 159 -6.21 -9.11 11.41
N ALA A 160 -5.24 -8.26 11.07
CA ALA A 160 -4.03 -8.10 11.88
C ALA A 160 -4.33 -7.51 13.27
N GLU A 161 -5.22 -6.52 13.36
CA GLU A 161 -5.61 -5.92 14.66
C GLU A 161 -6.42 -6.89 15.52
N LEU A 162 -7.31 -7.70 14.93
CA LEU A 162 -8.02 -8.77 15.64
C LEU A 162 -7.03 -9.80 16.23
N ALA A 163 -6.07 -10.26 15.41
CA ALA A 163 -5.05 -11.19 15.86
C ALA A 163 -4.18 -10.62 17.00
N GLN A 164 -3.76 -9.35 16.88
CA GLN A 164 -3.00 -8.65 17.93
C GLN A 164 -3.78 -8.50 19.23
N ALA A 165 -5.09 -8.35 19.16
CA ALA A 165 -5.97 -8.31 20.33
C ALA A 165 -6.27 -9.70 20.90
N GLY A 166 -5.79 -10.77 20.27
CA GLY A 166 -6.09 -12.16 20.67
C GLY A 166 -7.55 -12.57 20.44
N ILE A 167 -8.17 -11.99 19.40
CA ILE A 167 -9.48 -12.42 18.90
C ILE A 167 -9.23 -13.37 17.73
N THR A 168 -9.63 -14.64 17.87
CA THR A 168 -9.41 -15.72 16.90
C THR A 168 -10.62 -15.97 16.02
#